data_478d643b992b392a402fb1502183091a
#
_entry.id   478d643b992b392a402fb1502183091a
#
_cell.length_a   1.000
_cell.length_b   1.000
_cell.length_c   1.000
_cell.angle_alpha   90.00
_cell.angle_beta   90.00
_cell.angle_gamma   90.00
#
_symmetry.space_group_name_H-M   'P 1'
#
loop_
_entity.id
_entity.type
_entity.pdbx_description
1 polymer ?
#
loop_
_entity_poly.entity_id
_entity_poly.type
_entity_poly.pdbx_seq_one_letter_code
_entity_poly.pdbx_strand_id
1 'polypeptide(L)'
;MKRKMLSVLLCAAMMGTTLAGATSVLAADDKDSDSKWEYKEATLTFLIDPDTASSGYQAVFDLCEKETGIHIETELRASGGDGDNQVKTRLASGEMTDLCGYNSGAKLNELDPESNFIDISGEEWASRLDDTFASAVSAGSDSAVYGVPLTATNLGCILYNKDLYEKYDLEVPDTWEDFLKNCDTLKDAGETAVIGSLGDSWTIQV
;
A
#
# COMPACT_ATOMS: atom_id res chain seq x y z
N MET A 1 -27.13 36.47 31.32
CA MET A 1 -27.52 35.07 31.49
C MET A 1 -27.92 34.35 30.18
N LYS A 2 -28.35 35.05 29.11
CA LYS A 2 -28.82 34.40 27.85
C LYS A 2 -27.68 33.92 26.92
N ARG A 3 -26.47 34.39 27.01
CA ARG A 3 -25.31 33.97 26.16
C ARG A 3 -24.61 32.68 26.62
N LYS A 4 -24.72 32.32 27.87
CA LYS A 4 -24.10 31.08 28.43
C LYS A 4 -24.95 29.83 28.20
N MET A 5 -26.25 29.97 27.98
CA MET A 5 -27.10 28.83 27.65
C MET A 5 -27.00 28.42 26.16
N LEU A 6 -26.63 29.35 25.27
CA LEU A 6 -26.49 29.05 23.86
C LEU A 6 -25.24 28.23 23.55
N SER A 7 -24.14 28.44 24.31
CA SER A 7 -22.90 27.67 24.13
C SER A 7 -23.02 26.23 24.68
N VAL A 8 -23.82 26.04 25.72
CA VAL A 8 -24.05 24.66 26.25
C VAL A 8 -24.97 23.85 25.34
N LEU A 9 -25.92 24.49 24.65
CA LEU A 9 -26.78 23.81 23.69
C LEU A 9 -26.02 23.42 22.39
N LEU A 10 -25.04 24.23 21.98
CA LEU A 10 -24.21 23.94 20.82
C LEU A 10 -23.23 22.78 21.06
N CYS A 11 -22.67 22.66 22.28
CA CYS A 11 -21.83 21.53 22.67
C CYS A 11 -22.61 20.22 22.81
N ALA A 12 -23.90 20.29 23.25
CA ALA A 12 -24.75 19.11 23.34
C ALA A 12 -25.20 18.60 21.94
N ALA A 13 -25.30 19.49 20.94
CA ALA A 13 -25.63 19.12 19.58
C ALA A 13 -24.47 18.47 18.82
N MET A 14 -23.21 18.80 19.18
CA MET A 14 -22.02 18.16 18.57
C MET A 14 -21.65 16.80 19.18
N MET A 15 -22.11 16.50 20.40
CA MET A 15 -21.93 15.18 21.00
C MET A 15 -22.99 14.15 20.60
N GLY A 16 -24.01 14.55 19.86
CA GLY A 16 -25.09 13.67 19.41
C GLY A 16 -24.88 13.04 18.03
N THR A 17 -23.85 13.44 17.29
CA THR A 17 -23.60 12.97 15.90
C THR A 17 -22.41 12.02 15.76
N THR A 18 -21.67 11.72 16.82
CA THR A 18 -20.52 10.81 16.80
C THR A 18 -20.83 9.39 17.30
N LEU A 19 -22.10 9.06 17.55
CA LEU A 19 -22.49 7.71 17.99
C LEU A 19 -23.28 6.91 16.94
N ALA A 20 -23.21 7.31 15.67
CA ALA A 20 -23.91 6.59 14.60
C ALA A 20 -22.96 5.92 13.58
N GLY A 21 -21.66 5.82 13.89
CA GLY A 21 -20.65 5.25 13.00
C GLY A 21 -19.89 4.04 13.55
N ALA A 22 -20.19 3.61 14.77
CA ALA A 22 -19.59 2.40 15.34
C ALA A 22 -20.70 1.40 15.66
N THR A 23 -21.39 0.90 14.66
CA THR A 23 -22.10 -0.37 14.82
C THR A 23 -21.08 -1.49 14.70
N SER A 24 -20.51 -1.84 15.84
CA SER A 24 -19.85 -3.10 16.05
C SER A 24 -20.55 -4.22 15.30
N VAL A 25 -19.85 -4.84 14.40
CA VAL A 25 -20.16 -6.17 13.88
C VAL A 25 -20.07 -7.14 15.06
N LEU A 26 -21.17 -7.36 15.75
CA LEU A 26 -21.31 -8.44 16.73
C LEU A 26 -22.57 -9.25 16.45
N ALA A 27 -22.27 -10.48 16.12
CA ALA A 27 -23.06 -11.70 16.23
C ALA A 27 -24.29 -11.89 15.33
N ALA A 28 -24.08 -12.75 14.50
CA ALA A 28 -24.74 -13.72 13.67
C ALA A 28 -25.94 -14.44 14.23
N ASP A 29 -26.78 -14.87 13.36
CA ASP A 29 -27.45 -16.16 13.48
C ASP A 29 -27.50 -16.87 12.11
N ASP A 30 -27.28 -18.13 12.18
CA ASP A 30 -27.07 -19.23 11.30
C ASP A 30 -28.05 -19.35 10.12
N LYS A 31 -27.55 -19.62 8.91
CA LYS A 31 -28.12 -20.65 8.02
C LYS A 31 -27.25 -20.94 6.78
N ASP A 32 -26.78 -22.18 6.75
CA ASP A 32 -26.60 -23.03 5.57
C ASP A 32 -26.22 -22.33 4.25
N SER A 33 -24.93 -22.12 4.04
CA SER A 33 -24.35 -22.11 2.71
C SER A 33 -23.13 -23.02 2.73
N ASP A 34 -22.97 -23.84 1.67
CA ASP A 34 -21.79 -24.65 1.38
C ASP A 34 -20.50 -23.80 1.21
N SER A 35 -20.47 -22.58 1.77
CA SER A 35 -19.29 -21.75 1.72
C SER A 35 -18.27 -22.23 2.75
N LYS A 36 -17.07 -22.44 2.30
CA LYS A 36 -15.90 -22.82 3.10
C LYS A 36 -15.62 -21.81 4.23
N TRP A 37 -16.26 -20.65 4.20
CA TRP A 37 -16.02 -19.51 5.07
C TRP A 37 -17.31 -19.03 5.74
N GLU A 38 -17.29 -18.90 7.05
CA GLU A 38 -18.39 -18.35 7.84
C GLU A 38 -18.25 -16.82 7.99
N TYR A 39 -18.41 -16.08 6.88
CA TYR A 39 -18.43 -14.63 6.94
C TYR A 39 -19.84 -14.09 6.79
N LYS A 40 -20.08 -12.94 7.40
CA LYS A 40 -21.31 -12.16 7.16
C LYS A 40 -21.12 -11.31 5.91
N GLU A 41 -22.24 -11.12 5.20
CA GLU A 41 -22.29 -10.08 4.16
C GLU A 41 -21.84 -8.74 4.75
N ALA A 42 -20.89 -8.10 4.11
CA ALA A 42 -20.33 -6.82 4.52
C ALA A 42 -19.81 -6.06 3.29
N THR A 43 -19.74 -4.74 3.41
CA THR A 43 -19.01 -3.91 2.48
C THR A 43 -17.78 -3.38 3.19
N LEU A 44 -16.61 -3.57 2.60
CA LEU A 44 -15.34 -3.02 3.07
C LEU A 44 -14.85 -1.97 2.08
N THR A 45 -14.40 -0.85 2.59
CA THR A 45 -13.78 0.22 1.80
C THR A 45 -12.28 -0.03 1.66
N PHE A 46 -11.74 0.19 0.46
CA PHE A 46 -10.34 -0.05 0.16
C PHE A 46 -9.69 1.15 -0.53
N LEU A 47 -8.80 1.84 0.16
CA LEU A 47 -7.98 2.90 -0.42
C LEU A 47 -6.81 2.28 -1.17
N ILE A 48 -6.76 2.48 -2.49
CA ILE A 48 -5.76 1.86 -3.37
C ILE A 48 -5.23 2.88 -4.39
N ASP A 49 -3.99 2.71 -4.84
CA ASP A 49 -3.45 3.56 -5.91
C ASP A 49 -3.98 3.13 -7.29
N PRO A 50 -4.02 4.08 -8.28
CA PRO A 50 -4.58 3.80 -9.60
C PRO A 50 -3.81 2.73 -10.38
N ASP A 51 -2.50 2.60 -10.16
CA ASP A 51 -1.66 1.64 -10.90
C ASP A 51 -1.96 0.21 -10.44
N THR A 52 -2.27 0.05 -9.15
CA THR A 52 -2.69 -1.23 -8.57
C THR A 52 -4.16 -1.53 -8.86
N ALA A 53 -5.03 -0.51 -8.95
CA ALA A 53 -6.46 -0.64 -9.24
C ALA A 53 -6.74 -1.06 -10.70
N SER A 54 -6.25 -2.22 -11.10
CA SER A 54 -6.41 -2.77 -12.45
C SER A 54 -7.67 -3.64 -12.57
N SER A 55 -8.06 -3.97 -13.82
CA SER A 55 -9.17 -4.89 -14.10
C SER A 55 -8.97 -6.28 -13.49
N GLY A 56 -7.71 -6.70 -13.28
CA GLY A 56 -7.38 -7.97 -12.62
C GLY A 56 -7.81 -7.99 -11.15
N TYR A 57 -7.61 -6.88 -10.43
CA TYR A 57 -8.06 -6.77 -9.04
C TYR A 57 -9.57 -6.75 -8.92
N GLN A 58 -10.28 -6.08 -9.84
CA GLN A 58 -11.73 -6.11 -9.83
C GLN A 58 -12.27 -7.53 -9.93
N ALA A 59 -11.70 -8.36 -10.81
CA ALA A 59 -12.10 -9.77 -10.91
C ALA A 59 -11.85 -10.56 -9.62
N VAL A 60 -10.79 -10.22 -8.87
CA VAL A 60 -10.52 -10.82 -7.55
C VAL A 60 -11.56 -10.36 -6.51
N PHE A 61 -11.93 -9.08 -6.53
CA PHE A 61 -12.95 -8.54 -5.62
C PHE A 61 -14.32 -9.13 -5.91
N ASP A 62 -14.71 -9.25 -7.19
CA ASP A 62 -15.95 -9.92 -7.60
C ASP A 62 -15.99 -11.40 -7.16
N LEU A 63 -14.85 -12.08 -7.22
CA LEU A 63 -14.72 -13.44 -6.72
C LEU A 63 -14.82 -13.48 -5.18
N CYS A 64 -14.18 -12.56 -4.49
CA CYS A 64 -14.27 -12.43 -3.03
C CYS A 64 -15.73 -12.28 -2.60
N GLU A 65 -16.47 -11.35 -3.22
CA GLU A 65 -17.89 -11.14 -2.93
C GLU A 65 -18.71 -12.41 -3.16
N LYS A 66 -18.48 -13.08 -4.29
CA LYS A 66 -19.18 -14.33 -4.62
C LYS A 66 -18.92 -15.45 -3.61
N GLU A 67 -17.68 -15.59 -3.14
CA GLU A 67 -17.28 -16.70 -2.26
C GLU A 67 -17.52 -16.40 -0.76
N THR A 68 -17.54 -15.14 -0.38
CA THR A 68 -17.58 -14.73 1.04
C THR A 68 -18.78 -13.84 1.39
N GLY A 69 -19.48 -13.25 0.42
CA GLY A 69 -20.48 -12.22 0.64
C GLY A 69 -19.89 -10.85 1.01
N ILE A 70 -18.57 -10.68 0.92
CA ILE A 70 -17.90 -9.42 1.25
C ILE A 70 -17.67 -8.62 -0.03
N HIS A 71 -18.36 -7.48 -0.14
CA HIS A 71 -18.18 -6.51 -1.22
C HIS A 71 -17.01 -5.58 -0.92
N ILE A 72 -16.13 -5.34 -1.91
CA ILE A 72 -15.01 -4.41 -1.79
C ILE A 72 -15.31 -3.15 -2.61
N GLU A 73 -15.45 -2.03 -1.91
CA GLU A 73 -15.64 -0.71 -2.52
C GLU A 73 -14.30 0.03 -2.55
N THR A 74 -13.79 0.30 -3.76
CA THR A 74 -12.47 0.91 -3.93
C THR A 74 -12.55 2.42 -3.96
N GLU A 75 -11.62 3.08 -3.26
CA GLU A 75 -11.33 4.50 -3.33
C GLU A 75 -9.91 4.72 -3.84
N LEU A 76 -9.74 5.58 -4.86
CA LEU A 76 -8.41 5.84 -5.42
C LEU A 76 -7.70 6.94 -4.63
N ARG A 77 -6.46 6.67 -4.22
CA ARG A 77 -5.56 7.68 -3.67
C ARG A 77 -4.71 8.31 -4.79
N ALA A 78 -4.13 9.47 -4.51
CA ALA A 78 -3.12 10.04 -5.39
C ALA A 78 -1.87 9.15 -5.46
N SER A 79 -1.12 9.23 -6.56
CA SER A 79 0.17 8.56 -6.71
C SER A 79 1.29 9.36 -6.04
N GLY A 80 2.41 8.70 -5.75
CA GLY A 80 3.62 9.34 -5.21
C GLY A 80 3.46 9.95 -3.82
N GLY A 81 4.20 11.00 -3.54
CA GLY A 81 4.26 11.66 -2.23
C GLY A 81 2.93 12.25 -1.76
N ASP A 82 2.07 12.69 -2.67
CA ASP A 82 0.74 13.20 -2.32
C ASP A 82 -0.15 12.07 -1.79
N GLY A 83 -0.06 10.88 -2.37
CA GLY A 83 -0.75 9.69 -1.87
C GLY A 83 -0.24 9.26 -0.51
N ASP A 84 1.07 9.30 -0.27
CA ASP A 84 1.66 9.02 1.05
C ASP A 84 1.14 10.00 2.11
N ASN A 85 1.08 11.29 1.78
CA ASN A 85 0.54 12.32 2.68
C ASN A 85 -0.96 12.12 2.94
N GLN A 86 -1.73 11.69 1.94
CA GLN A 86 -3.15 11.37 2.09
C GLN A 86 -3.35 10.23 3.10
N VAL A 87 -2.60 9.14 2.98
CA VAL A 87 -2.66 8.00 3.91
C VAL A 87 -2.32 8.44 5.33
N LYS A 88 -1.19 9.13 5.52
CA LYS A 88 -0.75 9.61 6.83
C LYS A 88 -1.77 10.56 7.48
N THR A 89 -2.38 11.43 6.68
CA THR A 89 -3.40 12.38 7.16
C THR A 89 -4.67 11.64 7.61
N ARG A 90 -5.14 10.67 6.83
CA ARG A 90 -6.32 9.88 7.17
C ARG A 90 -6.12 9.02 8.42
N LEU A 91 -4.94 8.39 8.56
CA LEU A 91 -4.60 7.66 9.78
C LEU A 91 -4.62 8.59 11.01
N ALA A 92 -4.00 9.77 10.90
CA ALA A 92 -3.96 10.75 11.97
C ALA A 92 -5.33 11.32 12.34
N SER A 93 -6.27 11.44 11.38
CA SER A 93 -7.64 11.92 11.63
C SER A 93 -8.62 10.81 12.03
N GLY A 94 -8.23 9.55 11.94
CA GLY A 94 -9.13 8.41 12.16
C GLY A 94 -10.16 8.22 11.05
N GLU A 95 -9.91 8.75 9.85
CA GLU A 95 -10.79 8.68 8.67
C GLU A 95 -10.25 7.67 7.62
N MET A 96 -9.50 6.69 8.08
CA MET A 96 -8.97 5.67 7.19
C MET A 96 -10.07 4.71 6.73
N THR A 97 -9.94 4.17 5.52
CA THR A 97 -10.75 3.07 4.99
C THR A 97 -10.46 1.77 5.74
N ASP A 98 -11.35 0.77 5.61
CA ASP A 98 -11.18 -0.54 6.25
C ASP A 98 -9.91 -1.25 5.79
N LEU A 99 -9.56 -1.10 4.52
CA LEU A 99 -8.35 -1.65 3.90
C LEU A 99 -7.51 -0.54 3.27
N CYS A 100 -6.20 -0.67 3.36
CA CYS A 100 -5.25 0.29 2.79
C CYS A 100 -4.22 -0.41 1.89
N GLY A 101 -4.21 -0.06 0.60
CA GLY A 101 -3.15 -0.44 -0.32
C GLY A 101 -1.95 0.51 -0.19
N TYR A 102 -0.84 -0.01 0.30
CA TYR A 102 0.34 0.81 0.56
C TYR A 102 1.64 0.05 0.29
N ASN A 103 2.75 0.78 0.26
CA ASN A 103 4.06 0.19 0.07
C ASN A 103 4.54 -0.50 1.35
N SER A 104 5.16 -1.65 1.20
CA SER A 104 5.74 -2.46 2.29
C SER A 104 7.10 -1.95 2.77
N GLY A 105 7.72 -2.68 3.70
CA GLY A 105 9.04 -2.40 4.22
C GLY A 105 9.13 -1.07 4.99
N ALA A 106 10.10 -0.22 4.65
CA ALA A 106 10.32 1.05 5.33
C ALA A 106 9.08 1.96 5.30
N LYS A 107 8.30 1.94 4.23
CA LYS A 107 7.07 2.72 4.10
C LYS A 107 5.98 2.26 5.05
N LEU A 108 5.82 0.96 5.26
CA LEU A 108 4.91 0.42 6.26
C LEU A 108 5.30 0.89 7.67
N ASN A 109 6.60 0.87 8.00
CA ASN A 109 7.10 1.34 9.30
C ASN A 109 6.82 2.83 9.56
N GLU A 110 6.77 3.69 8.51
CA GLU A 110 6.42 5.10 8.64
C GLU A 110 4.97 5.34 9.08
N LEU A 111 4.11 4.31 9.00
CA LEU A 111 2.69 4.41 9.34
C LEU A 111 2.37 4.00 10.79
N ASP A 112 3.37 3.73 11.63
CA ASP A 112 3.18 3.25 13.00
C ASP A 112 2.21 2.05 13.07
N PRO A 113 2.60 0.89 12.47
CA PRO A 113 1.68 -0.21 12.24
C PRO A 113 1.13 -0.84 13.52
N GLU A 114 1.89 -0.84 14.61
CA GLU A 114 1.43 -1.34 15.90
C GLU A 114 0.21 -0.57 16.44
N SER A 115 0.12 0.73 16.12
CA SER A 115 -0.97 1.60 16.56
C SER A 115 -2.14 1.65 15.57
N ASN A 116 -1.88 1.44 14.27
CA ASN A 116 -2.84 1.76 13.21
C ASN A 116 -3.39 0.54 12.48
N PHE A 117 -2.76 -0.63 12.57
CA PHE A 117 -3.17 -1.84 11.84
C PHE A 117 -3.35 -3.03 12.78
N ILE A 118 -4.10 -4.01 12.31
CA ILE A 118 -4.31 -5.26 13.03
C ILE A 118 -3.12 -6.19 12.81
N ASP A 119 -2.60 -6.77 13.89
CA ASP A 119 -1.63 -7.87 13.82
C ASP A 119 -2.33 -9.13 13.28
N ILE A 120 -1.88 -9.59 12.12
CA ILE A 120 -2.40 -10.75 11.41
C ILE A 120 -1.41 -11.92 11.38
N SER A 121 -0.40 -11.91 12.25
CA SER A 121 0.61 -12.98 12.35
C SER A 121 0.00 -14.34 12.69
N GLY A 122 -1.15 -14.35 13.38
CA GLY A 122 -1.85 -15.56 13.77
C GLY A 122 -2.65 -16.24 12.67
N GLU A 123 -2.76 -15.63 11.49
CA GLU A 123 -3.52 -16.17 10.39
C GLU A 123 -2.81 -17.36 9.73
N GLU A 124 -3.55 -18.41 9.40
CA GLU A 124 -2.98 -19.64 8.82
C GLU A 124 -2.18 -19.38 7.54
N TRP A 125 -2.65 -18.45 6.70
CA TRP A 125 -1.99 -18.12 5.45
C TRP A 125 -0.64 -17.42 5.65
N ALA A 126 -0.43 -16.71 6.76
CA ALA A 126 0.82 -15.99 7.05
C ALA A 126 2.03 -16.95 7.10
N SER A 127 1.81 -18.16 7.60
CA SER A 127 2.85 -19.22 7.64
C SER A 127 3.24 -19.76 6.25
N ARG A 128 2.51 -19.40 5.20
CA ARG A 128 2.78 -19.82 3.80
C ARG A 128 3.55 -18.77 3.01
N LEU A 129 3.81 -17.61 3.60
CA LEU A 129 4.64 -16.59 2.97
C LEU A 129 6.10 -17.04 2.91
N ASP A 130 6.76 -16.78 1.79
CA ASP A 130 8.22 -16.84 1.72
C ASP A 130 8.84 -15.80 2.66
N ASP A 131 10.01 -16.09 3.22
CA ASP A 131 10.68 -15.23 4.20
C ASP A 131 10.88 -13.79 3.72
N THR A 132 11.11 -13.60 2.41
CA THR A 132 11.26 -12.28 1.79
C THR A 132 9.95 -11.48 1.88
N PHE A 133 8.83 -12.11 1.55
CA PHE A 133 7.51 -11.46 1.62
C PHE A 133 7.05 -11.25 3.07
N ALA A 134 7.28 -12.24 3.93
CA ALA A 134 6.98 -12.11 5.34
C ALA A 134 7.74 -10.91 5.95
N SER A 135 9.04 -10.80 5.68
CA SER A 135 9.85 -9.68 6.13
C SER A 135 9.37 -8.33 5.60
N ALA A 136 8.92 -8.27 4.34
CA ALA A 136 8.46 -7.02 3.73
C ALA A 136 7.16 -6.47 4.35
N VAL A 137 6.30 -7.34 4.89
CA VAL A 137 5.02 -6.96 5.52
C VAL A 137 5.04 -7.03 7.03
N SER A 138 6.20 -7.34 7.63
CA SER A 138 6.44 -7.31 9.06
C SER A 138 6.97 -5.95 9.50
N ALA A 139 6.58 -5.51 10.67
CA ALA A 139 7.00 -4.25 11.25
C ALA A 139 6.93 -4.29 12.77
N GLY A 140 7.36 -3.21 13.40
CA GLY A 140 7.34 -3.09 14.85
C GLY A 140 8.50 -3.81 15.55
N SER A 141 8.47 -3.80 16.88
CA SER A 141 9.54 -4.32 17.74
C SER A 141 9.60 -5.85 17.78
N ASP A 142 8.48 -6.52 17.56
CA ASP A 142 8.27 -7.97 17.58
C ASP A 142 8.17 -8.59 16.19
N SER A 143 8.34 -7.77 15.13
CA SER A 143 8.25 -8.19 13.73
C SER A 143 6.91 -8.86 13.39
N ALA A 144 5.83 -8.36 13.98
CA ALA A 144 4.48 -8.82 13.69
C ALA A 144 4.07 -8.50 12.23
N VAL A 145 3.18 -9.31 11.68
CA VAL A 145 2.70 -9.18 10.30
C VAL A 145 1.49 -8.25 10.26
N TYR A 146 1.61 -7.14 9.53
CA TYR A 146 0.55 -6.12 9.42
C TYR A 146 0.00 -5.96 8.00
N GLY A 147 0.44 -6.78 7.06
CA GLY A 147 0.00 -6.66 5.68
C GLY A 147 -0.05 -7.97 4.91
N VAL A 148 -0.85 -7.97 3.86
CA VAL A 148 -0.92 -9.06 2.88
C VAL A 148 -0.20 -8.60 1.61
N PRO A 149 0.83 -9.32 1.14
CA PRO A 149 1.46 -8.99 -0.14
C PRO A 149 0.48 -9.16 -1.29
N LEU A 150 0.11 -8.07 -1.96
CA LEU A 150 -0.79 -8.10 -3.12
C LEU A 150 -0.05 -8.35 -4.42
N THR A 151 1.15 -7.76 -4.55
CA THR A 151 2.00 -7.89 -5.72
C THR A 151 3.44 -8.09 -5.31
N ALA A 152 4.13 -8.91 -6.05
CA ALA A 152 5.56 -9.05 -5.99
C ALA A 152 6.13 -8.56 -7.31
N THR A 153 6.58 -7.33 -7.34
CA THR A 153 7.29 -6.82 -8.50
C THR A 153 8.47 -6.01 -8.04
N ASN A 154 9.53 -6.16 -8.61
CA ASN A 154 10.57 -5.20 -8.93
C ASN A 154 11.90 -5.91 -8.92
N LEU A 155 12.43 -6.05 -10.09
CA LEU A 155 13.83 -6.30 -10.30
C LEU A 155 14.50 -4.93 -10.40
N GLY A 156 15.39 -4.61 -9.46
CA GLY A 156 16.31 -3.49 -9.64
C GLY A 156 17.26 -3.84 -10.79
N CYS A 157 17.25 -3.07 -11.87
CA CYS A 157 18.14 -3.29 -13.00
C CYS A 157 18.55 -1.95 -13.63
N ILE A 158 19.69 -1.96 -14.29
CA ILE A 158 20.15 -0.87 -15.15
C ILE A 158 19.79 -1.26 -16.59
N LEU A 159 18.93 -0.48 -17.23
CA LEU A 159 18.65 -0.61 -18.66
C LEU A 159 19.70 0.16 -19.45
N TYR A 160 20.15 -0.41 -20.56
CA TYR A 160 21.12 0.25 -21.45
C TYR A 160 20.56 0.41 -22.87
N ASN A 161 21.00 1.46 -23.55
CA ASN A 161 20.66 1.69 -24.94
C ASN A 161 21.62 0.87 -25.84
N LYS A 162 21.08 -0.14 -26.53
CA LYS A 162 21.85 -1.04 -27.37
C LYS A 162 22.54 -0.31 -28.52
N ASP A 163 21.87 0.65 -29.16
CA ASP A 163 22.43 1.38 -30.31
C ASP A 163 23.64 2.24 -29.89
N LEU A 164 23.61 2.81 -28.66
CA LEU A 164 24.76 3.53 -28.11
C LEU A 164 25.92 2.59 -27.79
N TYR A 165 25.63 1.43 -27.21
CA TYR A 165 26.66 0.43 -26.92
C TYR A 165 27.30 -0.09 -28.18
N GLU A 166 26.54 -0.41 -29.25
CA GLU A 166 27.06 -0.77 -30.56
C GLU A 166 27.90 0.35 -31.20
N LYS A 167 27.37 1.60 -31.15
CA LYS A 167 28.04 2.77 -31.74
C LYS A 167 29.45 3.01 -31.19
N TYR A 168 29.62 2.76 -29.88
CA TYR A 168 30.88 3.02 -29.18
C TYR A 168 31.66 1.75 -28.83
N ASP A 169 31.29 0.61 -29.41
CA ASP A 169 31.93 -0.69 -29.20
C ASP A 169 32.06 -1.06 -27.70
N LEU A 170 30.95 -0.83 -26.95
CA LEU A 170 30.85 -1.12 -25.52
C LEU A 170 30.22 -2.49 -25.28
N GLU A 171 30.78 -3.23 -24.34
CA GLU A 171 30.21 -4.45 -23.84
C GLU A 171 29.34 -4.19 -22.59
N VAL A 172 28.36 -5.08 -22.32
CA VAL A 172 27.58 -5.03 -21.09
C VAL A 172 28.54 -5.29 -19.90
N PRO A 173 28.61 -4.39 -18.92
CA PRO A 173 29.60 -4.49 -17.88
C PRO A 173 29.24 -5.61 -16.88
N ASP A 174 30.23 -6.43 -16.54
CA ASP A 174 30.13 -7.45 -15.50
C ASP A 174 30.51 -6.92 -14.11
N THR A 175 31.22 -5.80 -14.04
CA THR A 175 31.66 -5.18 -12.81
C THR A 175 31.26 -3.71 -12.74
N TRP A 176 31.23 -3.16 -11.51
CA TRP A 176 30.97 -1.73 -11.32
C TRP A 176 32.06 -0.86 -11.97
N GLU A 177 33.31 -1.29 -11.93
CA GLU A 177 34.42 -0.62 -12.57
C GLU A 177 34.26 -0.55 -14.10
N ASP A 178 33.79 -1.61 -14.72
CA ASP A 178 33.55 -1.62 -16.18
C ASP A 178 32.32 -0.76 -16.53
N PHE A 179 31.30 -0.75 -15.69
CA PHE A 179 30.19 0.19 -15.83
C PHE A 179 30.66 1.65 -15.82
N LEU A 180 31.53 2.02 -14.88
CA LEU A 180 32.10 3.38 -14.80
C LEU A 180 32.94 3.73 -16.03
N LYS A 181 33.75 2.78 -16.54
CA LYS A 181 34.52 2.98 -17.78
C LYS A 181 33.62 3.26 -19.01
N ASN A 182 32.51 2.50 -19.12
CA ASN A 182 31.51 2.75 -20.15
C ASN A 182 30.88 4.13 -19.99
N CYS A 183 30.58 4.54 -18.78
CA CYS A 183 30.07 5.89 -18.50
C CYS A 183 31.07 6.99 -18.91
N ASP A 184 32.36 6.83 -18.63
CA ASP A 184 33.40 7.78 -19.01
C ASP A 184 33.53 7.85 -20.54
N THR A 185 33.53 6.70 -21.25
CA THR A 185 33.57 6.66 -22.71
C THR A 185 32.39 7.41 -23.34
N LEU A 186 31.18 7.19 -22.85
CA LEU A 186 29.98 7.88 -23.36
C LEU A 186 30.05 9.38 -23.07
N LYS A 187 30.45 9.77 -21.85
CA LYS A 187 30.62 11.18 -21.48
C LYS A 187 31.66 11.89 -22.33
N ASP A 188 32.83 11.29 -22.58
CA ASP A 188 33.89 11.85 -23.40
C ASP A 188 33.46 12.01 -24.87
N ALA A 189 32.53 11.16 -25.33
CA ALA A 189 31.87 11.27 -26.62
C ALA A 189 30.76 12.32 -26.71
N GLY A 190 30.43 12.98 -25.58
CA GLY A 190 29.38 13.98 -25.48
C GLY A 190 27.97 13.39 -25.34
N GLU A 191 27.85 12.09 -25.03
CA GLU A 191 26.59 11.43 -24.81
C GLU A 191 26.17 11.50 -23.32
N THR A 192 24.88 11.30 -23.03
CA THR A 192 24.39 11.16 -21.67
C THR A 192 24.64 9.72 -21.18
N ALA A 193 25.61 9.57 -20.29
CA ALA A 193 26.03 8.25 -19.81
C ALA A 193 24.98 7.58 -18.90
N VAL A 194 24.33 8.35 -18.01
CA VAL A 194 23.33 7.85 -17.06
C VAL A 194 22.13 8.80 -16.98
N ILE A 195 20.94 8.24 -16.98
CA ILE A 195 19.69 8.97 -16.73
C ILE A 195 19.07 8.43 -15.45
N GLY A 196 18.81 9.30 -14.49
CA GLY A 196 18.07 9.01 -13.29
C GLY A 196 16.81 9.86 -13.22
N SER A 197 15.66 9.26 -12.98
CA SER A 197 14.37 9.96 -12.84
C SER A 197 14.22 10.63 -11.48
N LEU A 198 15.16 11.51 -11.11
CA LEU A 198 15.23 12.15 -9.79
C LEU A 198 14.20 13.28 -9.57
N GLY A 199 13.38 13.57 -10.57
CA GLY A 199 12.30 14.57 -10.46
C GLY A 199 11.14 14.14 -9.55
N ASP A 200 10.98 12.85 -9.35
CA ASP A 200 10.02 12.28 -8.41
C ASP A 200 10.78 11.58 -7.27
N SER A 201 10.52 11.99 -6.04
CA SER A 201 11.29 11.59 -4.86
C SER A 201 11.28 10.07 -4.58
N TRP A 202 10.27 9.34 -5.02
CA TRP A 202 10.19 7.90 -4.81
C TRP A 202 11.28 7.11 -5.58
N THR A 203 11.77 7.64 -6.70
CA THR A 203 12.80 7.00 -7.52
C THR A 203 14.20 7.05 -6.89
N ILE A 204 14.38 7.80 -5.79
CA ILE A 204 15.65 7.90 -5.04
C ILE A 204 15.84 6.73 -4.06
N GLN A 205 14.83 5.87 -3.90
CA GLN A 205 14.83 4.77 -2.94
C GLN A 205 15.57 3.51 -3.43
N VAL A 206 16.28 3.56 -4.54
CA VAL A 206 16.99 2.44 -5.16
C VAL A 206 18.44 2.38 -4.68
#